data_6c3881622316949d542013f19162fbcb
#
_entry.id   6c3881622316949d542013f19162fbcb
#
_cell.length_a   1.000
_cell.length_b   1.000
_cell.length_c   1.000
_cell.angle_alpha   90.00
_cell.angle_beta   90.00
_cell.angle_gamma   90.00
#
_symmetry.space_group_name_H-M   'P 1'
#
loop_
_entity.id
_entity.type
_entity.pdbx_description
1 polymer ?
#
loop_
_entity_poly.entity_id
_entity_poly.type
_entity_poly.pdbx_seq_one_letter_code
_entity_poly.pdbx_strand_id
1 'polypeptide(L)'
;EFRRVLFRSVVNYIREKLSDLKGRKFDAVVIGCTHYSFVSEIIKRCVDEELGCDVRLFDGMYGTVRQLGNVLKQNGLLADADRAQDIKLFTSGGGELMNVLENSLELAREKFR
;
A
#
# COMPACT_ATOMS: atom_id res chain seq x y z
N GLU A 1 20.76 10.32 -3.56
CA GLU A 1 21.48 9.01 -3.48
C GLU A 1 20.82 8.04 -2.51
N PHE A 2 20.44 8.49 -1.31
CA PHE A 2 19.75 7.66 -0.29
C PHE A 2 18.44 7.03 -0.83
N ARG A 3 17.61 7.78 -1.56
CA ARG A 3 16.38 7.26 -2.20
C ARG A 3 16.69 6.19 -3.24
N ARG A 4 17.78 6.32 -3.98
CA ARG A 4 18.21 5.31 -4.99
C ARG A 4 18.68 4.02 -4.35
N VAL A 5 19.38 4.11 -3.21
CA VAL A 5 19.86 2.94 -2.45
C VAL A 5 18.68 2.19 -1.85
N LEU A 6 17.73 2.89 -1.22
CA LEU A 6 16.50 2.30 -0.70
C LEU A 6 15.67 1.64 -1.81
N PHE A 7 15.52 2.30 -2.94
CA PHE A 7 14.81 1.73 -4.08
C PHE A 7 15.45 0.42 -4.56
N ARG A 8 16.78 0.38 -4.72
CA ARG A 8 17.48 -0.83 -5.12
C ARG A 8 17.34 -1.97 -4.12
N SER A 9 17.43 -1.69 -2.83
CA SER A 9 17.29 -2.72 -1.80
C SER A 9 15.86 -3.29 -1.76
N VAL A 10 14.83 -2.47 -1.94
CA VAL A 10 13.45 -2.92 -2.05
C VAL A 10 13.25 -3.80 -3.28
N VAL A 11 13.72 -3.36 -4.45
CA VAL A 11 13.65 -4.16 -5.69
C VAL A 11 14.34 -5.50 -5.53
N ASN A 12 15.56 -5.52 -4.99
CA ASN A 12 16.32 -6.75 -4.80
C ASN A 12 15.62 -7.70 -3.83
N TYR A 13 15.07 -7.18 -2.73
CA TYR A 13 14.30 -7.96 -1.77
C TYR A 13 13.07 -8.60 -2.42
N ILE A 14 12.29 -7.83 -3.19
CA ILE A 14 11.11 -8.36 -3.86
C ILE A 14 11.49 -9.43 -4.88
N ARG A 15 12.53 -9.19 -5.69
CA ARG A 15 13.01 -10.17 -6.67
C ARG A 15 13.50 -11.46 -6.00
N GLU A 16 14.21 -11.36 -4.89
CA GLU A 16 14.61 -12.53 -4.10
C GLU A 16 13.40 -13.36 -3.69
N LYS A 17 12.33 -12.71 -3.17
CA LYS A 17 11.10 -13.41 -2.78
C LYS A 17 10.31 -13.99 -3.94
N LEU A 18 10.40 -13.40 -5.13
CA LEU A 18 9.76 -13.91 -6.33
C LEU A 18 10.58 -15.01 -7.04
N SER A 19 11.88 -15.12 -6.74
CA SER A 19 12.78 -16.05 -7.44
C SER A 19 12.33 -17.51 -7.34
N ASP A 20 11.81 -17.93 -6.19
CA ASP A 20 11.33 -19.29 -5.94
C ASP A 20 10.02 -19.60 -6.69
N LEU A 21 9.38 -18.57 -7.26
CA LEU A 21 8.13 -18.67 -8.00
C LEU A 21 8.34 -18.68 -9.52
N LYS A 22 9.57 -18.48 -9.99
CA LYS A 22 9.91 -18.48 -11.41
C LYS A 22 9.49 -19.77 -12.10
N GLY A 23 8.98 -19.64 -13.31
CA GLY A 23 8.52 -20.78 -14.09
C GLY A 23 7.15 -21.34 -13.68
N ARG A 24 6.55 -20.85 -12.60
CA ARG A 24 5.17 -21.16 -12.23
C ARG A 24 4.23 -20.16 -12.90
N LYS A 25 3.03 -20.62 -13.25
CA LYS A 25 1.98 -19.76 -13.83
C LYS A 25 1.11 -19.19 -12.72
N PHE A 26 0.86 -17.90 -12.79
CA PHE A 26 -0.04 -17.18 -11.90
C PHE A 26 -0.96 -16.28 -12.71
N ASP A 27 -2.22 -16.23 -12.33
CA ASP A 27 -3.20 -15.30 -12.91
C ASP A 27 -3.17 -13.95 -12.20
N ALA A 28 -2.82 -13.97 -10.91
CA ALA A 28 -2.82 -12.78 -10.09
C ALA A 28 -1.89 -12.90 -8.88
N VAL A 29 -1.44 -11.74 -8.40
CA VAL A 29 -0.79 -11.52 -7.11
C VAL A 29 -1.66 -10.58 -6.29
N VAL A 30 -1.88 -10.91 -5.02
CA VAL A 30 -2.65 -10.07 -4.10
C VAL A 30 -1.73 -9.50 -3.03
N ILE A 31 -1.75 -8.18 -2.87
CA ILE A 31 -1.06 -7.50 -1.77
C ILE A 31 -1.89 -7.67 -0.50
N GLY A 32 -1.37 -8.44 0.44
CA GLY A 32 -2.02 -8.72 1.73
C GLY A 32 -1.49 -7.88 2.91
N CYS A 33 -0.65 -6.88 2.64
CA CYS A 33 -0.04 -6.03 3.66
C CYS A 33 -0.23 -4.56 3.29
N THR A 34 -0.75 -3.76 4.21
CA THR A 34 -1.00 -2.33 3.99
C THR A 34 0.27 -1.53 3.67
N HIS A 35 1.42 -1.92 4.22
CA HIS A 35 2.69 -1.26 3.91
C HIS A 35 3.14 -1.49 2.47
N TYR A 36 2.82 -2.63 1.88
CA TYR A 36 3.20 -2.94 0.50
C TYR A 36 2.42 -2.13 -0.54
N SER A 37 1.28 -1.58 -0.17
CA SER A 37 0.54 -0.64 -1.02
C SER A 37 1.38 0.60 -1.36
N PHE A 38 2.27 1.03 -0.47
CA PHE A 38 3.20 2.14 -0.73
C PHE A 38 4.22 1.86 -1.84
N VAL A 39 4.53 0.60 -2.09
CA VAL A 39 5.49 0.15 -3.11
C VAL A 39 4.86 -0.73 -4.18
N SER A 40 3.55 -0.65 -4.33
CA SER A 40 2.77 -1.48 -5.26
C SER A 40 3.27 -1.40 -6.72
N GLU A 41 3.69 -0.23 -7.18
CA GLU A 41 4.26 -0.04 -8.52
C GLU A 41 5.59 -0.78 -8.70
N ILE A 42 6.42 -0.78 -7.64
CA ILE A 42 7.68 -1.54 -7.64
C ILE A 42 7.39 -3.04 -7.66
N ILE A 43 6.43 -3.48 -6.84
CA ILE A 43 5.99 -4.89 -6.82
C ILE A 43 5.47 -5.30 -8.19
N LYS A 44 4.58 -4.50 -8.80
CA LYS A 44 4.04 -4.81 -10.14
C LYS A 44 5.15 -4.96 -11.17
N ARG A 45 6.11 -4.04 -11.19
CA ARG A 45 7.25 -4.13 -12.08
C ARG A 45 8.06 -5.40 -11.85
N CYS A 46 8.38 -5.76 -10.61
CA CYS A 46 9.10 -6.99 -10.30
C CYS A 46 8.28 -8.24 -10.70
N VAL A 47 6.97 -8.24 -10.48
CA VAL A 47 6.06 -9.31 -10.90
C VAL A 47 6.10 -9.48 -12.44
N ASP A 48 6.02 -8.38 -13.18
CA ASP A 48 6.08 -8.41 -14.64
C ASP A 48 7.41 -8.98 -15.17
N GLU A 49 8.51 -8.58 -14.54
CA GLU A 49 9.86 -9.02 -14.90
C GLU A 49 10.12 -10.50 -14.53
N GLU A 50 9.61 -10.98 -13.41
CA GLU A 50 9.95 -12.30 -12.85
C GLU A 50 8.90 -13.38 -13.13
N LEU A 51 7.61 -13.01 -13.20
CA LEU A 51 6.50 -13.95 -13.36
C LEU A 51 5.73 -13.78 -14.67
N GLY A 52 5.77 -12.60 -15.29
CA GLY A 52 5.15 -12.29 -16.57
C GLY A 52 4.18 -11.10 -16.51
N CYS A 53 4.07 -10.39 -17.62
CA CYS A 53 3.29 -9.15 -17.73
C CYS A 53 1.77 -9.36 -17.62
N ASP A 54 1.27 -10.57 -17.87
CA ASP A 54 -0.15 -10.92 -17.81
C ASP A 54 -0.65 -11.12 -16.36
N VAL A 55 0.27 -11.20 -15.38
CA VAL A 55 -0.08 -11.40 -13.97
C VAL A 55 -0.68 -10.12 -13.42
N ARG A 56 -1.93 -10.18 -12.99
CA ARG A 56 -2.64 -9.04 -12.41
C ARG A 56 -2.21 -8.82 -10.96
N LEU A 57 -2.01 -7.55 -10.58
CA LEU A 57 -1.76 -7.16 -9.19
C LEU A 57 -3.04 -6.59 -8.58
N PHE A 58 -3.46 -7.15 -7.46
CA PHE A 58 -4.59 -6.65 -6.68
C PHE A 58 -4.11 -6.08 -5.36
N ASP A 59 -4.60 -4.89 -5.04
CA ASP A 59 -4.42 -4.22 -3.76
C ASP A 59 -5.81 -4.01 -3.13
N GLY A 60 -5.97 -4.44 -1.89
CA GLY A 60 -7.24 -4.34 -1.16
C GLY A 60 -7.62 -2.93 -0.71
N MET A 61 -6.70 -1.95 -0.80
CA MET A 61 -6.89 -0.62 -0.22
C MET A 61 -8.17 0.08 -0.72
N TYR A 62 -8.31 0.23 -2.03
CA TYR A 62 -9.48 0.91 -2.61
C TYR A 62 -10.79 0.14 -2.38
N GLY A 63 -10.72 -1.19 -2.42
CA GLY A 63 -11.87 -2.05 -2.13
C GLY A 63 -12.34 -1.90 -0.70
N THR A 64 -11.43 -1.89 0.25
CA THR A 64 -11.71 -1.71 1.69
C THR A 64 -12.33 -0.35 1.98
N VAL A 65 -11.77 0.74 1.43
CA VAL A 65 -12.33 2.09 1.60
C VAL A 65 -13.73 2.20 0.99
N ARG A 66 -13.94 1.63 -0.20
CA ARG A 66 -15.27 1.60 -0.84
C ARG A 66 -16.28 0.85 0.01
N GLN A 67 -15.90 -0.31 0.54
CA GLN A 67 -16.78 -1.11 1.40
C GLN A 67 -17.10 -0.37 2.70
N LEU A 68 -16.12 0.28 3.32
CA LEU A 68 -16.37 1.15 4.48
C LEU A 68 -17.41 2.23 4.16
N GLY A 69 -17.25 2.93 3.04
CA GLY A 69 -18.22 3.94 2.60
C GLY A 69 -19.64 3.36 2.41
N ASN A 70 -19.75 2.17 1.82
CA ASN A 70 -21.04 1.50 1.65
C ASN A 70 -21.69 1.16 3.00
N VAL A 71 -20.93 0.61 3.94
CA VAL A 71 -21.42 0.25 5.28
C VAL A 71 -21.86 1.49 6.05
N LEU A 72 -21.08 2.57 6.02
CA LEU A 72 -21.43 3.84 6.66
C LEU A 72 -22.73 4.41 6.06
N LYS A 73 -22.87 4.39 4.73
CA LYS A 73 -24.08 4.85 4.04
C LYS A 73 -25.31 4.04 4.43
N GLN A 74 -25.20 2.71 4.43
CA GLN A 74 -26.30 1.80 4.81
C GLN A 74 -26.79 2.02 6.24
N ASN A 75 -25.90 2.43 7.14
CA ASN A 75 -26.21 2.66 8.54
C ASN A 75 -26.50 4.13 8.88
N GLY A 76 -26.53 5.03 7.91
CA GLY A 76 -26.76 6.46 8.14
C GLY A 76 -25.65 7.16 8.93
N LEU A 77 -24.41 6.65 8.84
CA LEU A 77 -23.25 7.13 9.60
C LEU A 77 -22.27 7.95 8.75
N LEU A 78 -22.61 8.27 7.51
CA LEU A 78 -21.79 9.17 6.70
C LEU A 78 -21.75 10.55 7.34
N ALA A 79 -20.56 11.15 7.40
CA ALA A 79 -20.40 12.54 7.79
C ALA A 79 -20.91 13.46 6.69
N ASP A 80 -21.36 14.67 7.07
CA ASP A 80 -21.71 15.71 6.13
C ASP A 80 -20.49 16.14 5.32
N ALA A 81 -20.71 16.44 4.04
CA ALA A 81 -19.64 16.78 3.08
C ALA A 81 -18.81 18.00 3.51
N ASP A 82 -19.41 18.94 4.22
CA ASP A 82 -18.78 20.21 4.64
C ASP A 82 -18.06 20.11 6.00
N ARG A 83 -18.04 18.91 6.61
CA ARG A 83 -17.35 18.72 7.88
C ARG A 83 -15.83 18.76 7.68
N ALA A 84 -15.15 19.62 8.43
CA ALA A 84 -13.70 19.65 8.46
C ALA A 84 -13.13 18.28 8.87
N GLN A 85 -12.14 17.81 8.11
CA GLN A 85 -11.44 16.57 8.45
C GLN A 85 -10.44 16.84 9.59
N ASP A 86 -10.56 16.08 10.66
CA ASP A 86 -9.59 16.07 11.76
C ASP A 86 -9.02 14.66 11.90
N ILE A 87 -7.71 14.52 11.67
CA ILE A 87 -7.00 13.25 11.83
C ILE A 87 -6.13 13.35 13.07
N LYS A 88 -6.43 12.54 14.08
CA LYS A 88 -5.64 12.41 15.29
C LYS A 88 -4.82 11.14 15.25
N LEU A 89 -3.51 11.29 15.42
CA LEU A 89 -2.58 10.17 15.43
C LEU A 89 -2.28 9.78 16.88
N PHE A 90 -2.28 8.48 17.13
CA PHE A 90 -1.98 7.89 18.44
C PHE A 90 -1.01 6.73 18.26
N THR A 91 -0.05 6.62 19.16
CA THR A 91 0.87 5.47 19.23
C THR A 91 1.15 5.12 20.68
N SER A 92 1.31 3.85 20.98
CA SER A 92 1.81 3.37 22.29
C SER A 92 3.33 3.49 22.41
N GLY A 93 4.04 3.83 21.33
CA GLY A 93 5.48 4.05 21.32
C GLY A 93 5.87 5.48 21.62
N GLY A 94 7.18 5.71 21.74
CA GLY A 94 7.75 7.05 21.99
C GLY A 94 7.69 7.99 20.77
N GLY A 95 8.29 9.18 20.93
CA GLY A 95 8.26 10.23 19.90
C GLY A 95 8.81 9.82 18.53
N GLU A 96 9.75 8.88 18.47
CA GLU A 96 10.26 8.36 17.19
C GLU A 96 9.17 7.67 16.37
N LEU A 97 8.29 6.88 17.03
CA LEU A 97 7.17 6.23 16.35
C LEU A 97 6.09 7.23 15.94
N MET A 98 5.90 8.32 16.68
CA MET A 98 5.01 9.39 16.26
C MET A 98 5.51 10.04 14.96
N ASN A 99 6.80 10.35 14.86
CA ASN A 99 7.41 10.88 13.63
C ASN A 99 7.23 9.93 12.44
N VAL A 100 7.35 8.60 12.67
CA VAL A 100 7.09 7.61 11.62
C VAL A 100 5.63 7.64 11.16
N LEU A 101 4.67 7.77 12.08
CA LEU A 101 3.24 7.89 11.74
C LEU A 101 2.94 9.15 10.94
N GLU A 102 3.47 10.30 11.36
CA GLU A 102 3.29 11.59 10.68
C GLU A 102 3.84 11.54 9.25
N ASN A 103 5.08 11.07 9.10
CA ASN A 103 5.71 10.90 7.79
C ASN A 103 4.96 9.91 6.90
N SER A 104 4.41 8.84 7.47
CA SER A 104 3.61 7.85 6.72
C SER A 104 2.29 8.46 6.25
N LEU A 105 1.64 9.30 7.06
CA LEU A 105 0.43 10.01 6.68
C LEU A 105 0.69 11.00 5.54
N GLU A 106 1.79 11.75 5.59
CA GLU A 106 2.17 12.67 4.52
C GLU A 106 2.45 11.93 3.21
N LEU A 107 3.21 10.83 3.28
CA LEU A 107 3.48 9.99 2.13
C LEU A 107 2.19 9.40 1.52
N ALA A 108 1.25 8.98 2.35
CA ALA A 108 -0.05 8.49 1.89
C ALA A 108 -0.85 9.60 1.18
N ARG A 109 -0.85 10.82 1.72
CA ARG A 109 -1.51 11.98 1.10
C ARG A 109 -0.92 12.34 -0.26
N GLU A 110 0.38 12.21 -0.42
CA GLU A 110 1.05 12.46 -1.70
C GLU A 110 0.75 11.39 -2.74
N LYS A 111 0.76 10.13 -2.31
CA LYS A 111 0.65 8.98 -3.21
C LYS A 111 -0.79 8.69 -3.64
N PHE A 112 -1.76 8.90 -2.77
CA PHE A 112 -3.16 8.45 -2.97
C PHE A 112 -4.15 9.62 -3.12
N ARG A 113 -3.67 10.77 -3.56
CA ARG A 113 -4.49 11.93 -3.97
C ARG A 113 -5.27 11.68 -5.25
#